data_69b951eb38d4e58e743028009c2e789d
#
_entry.id   69b951eb38d4e58e743028009c2e789d
#
_cell.length_a   1.000
_cell.length_b   1.000
_cell.length_c   1.000
_cell.angle_alpha   90.00
_cell.angle_beta   90.00
_cell.angle_gamma   90.00
#
_symmetry.space_group_name_H-M   'P 1'
#
loop_
_entity.id
_entity.type
_entity.pdbx_description
1 polymer ?
#
loop_
_entity_poly.entity_id
_entity_poly.type
_entity_poly.pdbx_seq_one_letter_code
_entity_poly.pdbx_strand_id
1 'polypeptide(L)'
;MLELKNICYTVSTPETGEQTILKDISVTIPDGKLIVFTGPNGGGKTTLAKVIMGLVTPTGGRILYNGRDITHLGITERARLGISYGFQQPPRFKGITVRDLLTIASGDDSLSKDKCCKYLTQVGLCANDYLDREVDVSLSGGEVKRIEIATLL
;
A
#
# COMPACT_ATOMS: atom_id res chain seq x y z
N MET A 1 9.29 7.13 11.74
CA MET A 1 8.45 6.57 12.82
C MET A 1 6.98 6.86 12.54
N LEU A 2 6.09 5.87 12.67
CA LEU A 2 4.64 6.02 12.51
C LEU A 2 3.94 5.78 13.87
N GLU A 3 3.08 6.69 14.29
CA GLU A 3 2.33 6.57 15.53
C GLU A 3 0.82 6.62 15.24
N LEU A 4 0.10 5.68 15.78
CA LEU A 4 -1.36 5.66 15.81
C LEU A 4 -1.80 5.96 17.25
N LYS A 5 -2.70 6.93 17.43
CA LYS A 5 -3.18 7.35 18.75
C LYS A 5 -4.69 7.30 18.78
N ASN A 6 -5.23 6.36 19.57
CA ASN A 6 -6.66 6.18 19.82
C ASN A 6 -7.48 6.06 18.52
N ILE A 7 -6.95 5.34 17.52
CA ILE A 7 -7.63 5.19 16.23
C ILE A 7 -8.91 4.42 16.39
N CYS A 8 -10.00 5.04 15.95
CA CYS A 8 -11.33 4.45 15.86
C CYS A 8 -11.82 4.48 14.42
N TYR A 9 -12.52 3.43 14.02
CA TYR A 9 -13.19 3.39 12.73
C TYR A 9 -14.52 2.67 12.83
N THR A 10 -15.60 3.38 12.56
CA THR A 10 -16.99 2.90 12.59
C THR A 10 -17.59 3.05 11.21
N VAL A 11 -18.28 2.02 10.74
CA VAL A 11 -19.03 2.00 9.48
C VAL A 11 -20.51 1.98 9.81
N SER A 12 -21.28 2.80 9.13
CA SER A 12 -22.75 2.78 9.22
C SER A 12 -23.30 2.22 7.93
N THR A 13 -24.08 1.14 8.02
CA THR A 13 -24.79 0.56 6.88
C THR A 13 -26.30 0.53 7.17
N PRO A 14 -27.16 0.68 6.13
CA PRO A 14 -28.60 0.65 6.33
C PRO A 14 -29.12 -0.68 6.92
N GLU A 15 -28.39 -1.77 6.68
CA GLU A 15 -28.80 -3.13 7.06
C GLU A 15 -28.36 -3.52 8.46
N THR A 16 -27.15 -3.10 8.88
CA THR A 16 -26.53 -3.55 10.14
C THR A 16 -26.38 -2.44 11.18
N GLY A 17 -26.76 -1.20 10.83
CA GLY A 17 -26.56 -0.03 11.70
C GLY A 17 -25.07 0.35 11.81
N GLU A 18 -24.69 0.91 12.95
CA GLU A 18 -23.31 1.28 13.25
C GLU A 18 -22.50 0.07 13.73
N GLN A 19 -21.41 -0.21 13.05
CA GLN A 19 -20.45 -1.25 13.42
C GLN A 19 -19.06 -0.65 13.61
N THR A 20 -18.54 -0.74 14.82
CA THR A 20 -17.15 -0.32 15.12
C THR A 20 -16.18 -1.43 14.74
N ILE A 21 -15.30 -1.15 13.78
CA ILE A 21 -14.29 -2.09 13.27
C ILE A 21 -12.95 -1.91 14.00
N LEU A 22 -12.56 -0.66 14.25
CA LEU A 22 -11.37 -0.34 15.04
C LEU A 22 -11.81 0.45 16.27
N LYS A 23 -11.35 0.01 17.46
CA LYS A 23 -11.70 0.63 18.73
C LYS A 23 -10.42 0.95 19.50
N ASP A 24 -10.13 2.24 19.62
CA ASP A 24 -9.05 2.76 20.47
C ASP A 24 -7.67 2.12 20.20
N ILE A 25 -7.28 2.02 18.93
CA ILE A 25 -6.02 1.41 18.54
C ILE A 25 -4.89 2.41 18.69
N SER A 26 -3.96 2.11 19.59
CA SER A 26 -2.75 2.90 19.79
C SER A 26 -1.52 2.02 19.61
N VAL A 27 -0.65 2.40 18.67
CA VAL A 27 0.58 1.66 18.38
C VAL A 27 1.64 2.60 17.80
N THR A 28 2.89 2.37 18.19
CA THR A 28 4.06 3.05 17.62
C THR A 28 4.87 2.06 16.80
N ILE A 29 5.13 2.42 15.56
CA ILE A 29 5.96 1.65 14.61
C ILE A 29 7.27 2.41 14.41
N PRO A 30 8.38 1.94 15.00
CA PRO A 30 9.70 2.56 14.81
C PRO A 30 10.19 2.36 13.38
N ASP A 31 11.10 3.24 12.96
CA ASP A 31 11.75 3.11 11.65
C ASP A 31 12.60 1.84 11.58
N GLY A 32 12.70 1.26 10.38
CA GLY A 32 13.50 0.08 10.10
C GLY A 32 13.04 -1.20 10.80
N LYS A 33 11.80 -1.26 11.28
CA LYS A 33 11.23 -2.46 11.94
C LYS A 33 10.16 -3.11 11.08
N LEU A 34 10.19 -4.43 11.04
CA LEU A 34 9.10 -5.25 10.52
C LEU A 34 8.09 -5.48 11.65
N ILE A 35 6.86 -5.02 11.43
CA ILE A 35 5.75 -5.21 12.36
C ILE A 35 4.71 -6.13 11.72
N VAL A 36 4.22 -7.10 12.48
CA VAL A 36 3.19 -8.04 12.03
C VAL A 36 1.94 -7.89 12.90
N PHE A 37 0.81 -7.60 12.26
CA PHE A 37 -0.50 -7.61 12.92
C PHE A 37 -1.11 -9.00 12.80
N THR A 38 -1.33 -9.67 13.93
CA THR A 38 -1.98 -10.99 14.02
C THR A 38 -3.35 -10.88 14.68
N GLY A 39 -4.18 -11.88 14.50
CA GLY A 39 -5.51 -11.95 15.10
C GLY A 39 -6.54 -12.62 14.19
N PRO A 40 -7.78 -12.78 14.67
CA PRO A 40 -8.85 -13.48 13.95
C PRO A 40 -9.25 -12.76 12.66
N ASN A 41 -9.89 -13.52 11.75
CA ASN A 41 -10.52 -12.92 10.57
C ASN A 41 -11.62 -11.96 11.02
N GLY A 42 -11.74 -10.83 10.32
CA GLY A 42 -12.66 -9.76 10.72
C GLY A 42 -12.14 -8.83 11.83
N GLY A 43 -10.97 -9.10 12.43
CA GLY A 43 -10.39 -8.28 13.50
C GLY A 43 -9.83 -6.91 13.09
N GLY A 44 -10.19 -6.39 11.92
CA GLY A 44 -9.84 -5.02 11.50
C GLY A 44 -8.42 -4.84 10.93
N LYS A 45 -7.59 -5.90 10.80
CA LYS A 45 -6.19 -5.79 10.34
C LYS A 45 -6.05 -5.07 8.99
N THR A 46 -6.83 -5.50 8.00
CA THR A 46 -6.85 -4.86 6.68
C THR A 46 -7.41 -3.44 6.73
N THR A 47 -8.40 -3.19 7.58
CA THR A 47 -8.96 -1.86 7.80
C THR A 47 -7.93 -0.93 8.40
N LEU A 48 -7.15 -1.39 9.38
CA LEU A 48 -6.06 -0.61 9.96
C LEU A 48 -5.02 -0.22 8.92
N ALA A 49 -4.61 -1.16 8.06
CA ALA A 49 -3.69 -0.87 6.96
C ALA A 49 -4.28 0.16 5.97
N LYS A 50 -5.57 0.07 5.64
CA LYS A 50 -6.27 1.06 4.80
C LYS A 50 -6.34 2.44 5.46
N VAL A 51 -6.54 2.50 6.77
CA VAL A 51 -6.50 3.75 7.55
C VAL A 51 -5.09 4.37 7.50
N ILE A 52 -4.04 3.57 7.68
CA ILE A 52 -2.64 4.03 7.61
C ILE A 52 -2.32 4.59 6.23
N MET A 53 -2.79 3.95 5.16
CA MET A 53 -2.57 4.42 3.79
C MET A 53 -3.45 5.60 3.39
N GLY A 54 -4.52 5.90 4.13
CA GLY A 54 -5.48 6.96 3.78
C GLY A 54 -6.53 6.53 2.76
N LEU A 55 -6.70 5.21 2.56
CA LEU A 55 -7.80 4.65 1.75
C LEU A 55 -9.15 4.82 2.44
N VAL A 56 -9.15 4.87 3.77
CA VAL A 56 -10.30 5.22 4.59
C VAL A 56 -9.86 6.20 5.69
N THR A 57 -10.72 7.14 6.00
CA THR A 57 -10.46 8.13 7.07
C THR A 57 -10.94 7.56 8.41
N PRO A 58 -10.13 7.57 9.47
CA PRO A 58 -10.57 7.13 10.78
C PRO A 58 -11.70 8.02 11.30
N THR A 59 -12.63 7.46 12.07
CA THR A 59 -13.71 8.22 12.71
C THR A 59 -13.26 8.92 14.00
N GLY A 60 -12.09 8.54 14.52
CA GLY A 60 -11.47 9.18 15.68
C GLY A 60 -10.00 8.81 15.80
N GLY A 61 -9.28 9.55 16.63
CA GLY A 61 -7.85 9.38 16.85
C GLY A 61 -6.98 10.20 15.92
N ARG A 62 -5.66 9.97 15.96
CA ARG A 62 -4.67 10.68 15.15
C ARG A 62 -3.61 9.74 14.62
N ILE A 63 -3.10 10.04 13.43
CA ILE A 63 -1.98 9.34 12.80
C ILE A 63 -0.85 10.36 12.65
N LEU A 64 0.30 10.05 13.26
CA LEU A 64 1.49 10.88 13.16
C LEU A 64 2.58 10.13 12.38
N TYR A 65 3.17 10.76 11.40
CA TYR A 65 4.32 10.25 10.65
C TYR A 65 5.51 11.20 10.82
N ASN A 66 6.57 10.73 11.47
CA ASN A 66 7.72 11.54 11.86
C ASN A 66 7.31 12.83 12.61
N GLY A 67 6.35 12.71 13.54
CA GLY A 67 5.81 13.82 14.32
C GLY A 67 4.80 14.72 13.60
N ARG A 68 4.63 14.59 12.28
CA ARG A 68 3.62 15.32 11.50
C ARG A 68 2.29 14.61 11.54
N ASP A 69 1.22 15.33 11.82
CA ASP A 69 -0.15 14.81 11.72
C ASP A 69 -0.54 14.59 10.25
N ILE A 70 -0.84 13.35 9.91
CA ILE A 70 -1.26 12.92 8.57
C ILE A 70 -2.68 12.37 8.55
N THR A 71 -3.45 12.53 9.63
CA THR A 71 -4.76 11.91 9.81
C THR A 71 -5.71 12.17 8.65
N HIS A 72 -5.72 13.41 8.15
CA HIS A 72 -6.63 13.84 7.08
C HIS A 72 -5.95 13.94 5.70
N LEU A 73 -4.68 13.55 5.59
CA LEU A 73 -4.01 13.51 4.30
C LEU A 73 -4.54 12.33 3.47
N GLY A 74 -4.78 12.59 2.18
CA GLY A 74 -5.21 11.59 1.23
C GLY A 74 -4.09 10.63 0.79
N ILE A 75 -4.45 9.63 -0.04
CA ILE A 75 -3.53 8.60 -0.55
C ILE A 75 -2.31 9.22 -1.24
N THR A 76 -2.53 10.17 -2.14
CA THR A 76 -1.46 10.81 -2.93
C THR A 76 -0.47 11.55 -2.05
N GLU A 77 -0.95 12.25 -1.04
CA GLU A 77 -0.09 13.01 -0.13
C GLU A 77 0.74 12.06 0.75
N ARG A 78 0.14 10.96 1.21
CA ARG A 78 0.85 9.93 1.99
C ARG A 78 1.87 9.16 1.14
N ALA A 79 1.53 8.87 -0.12
CA ALA A 79 2.49 8.28 -1.06
C ALA A 79 3.72 9.18 -1.28
N ARG A 80 3.52 10.49 -1.41
CA ARG A 80 4.62 11.48 -1.51
C ARG A 80 5.47 11.56 -0.23
N LEU A 81 4.94 11.15 0.91
CA LEU A 81 5.70 11.00 2.17
C LEU A 81 6.46 9.67 2.26
N GLY A 82 6.36 8.80 1.24
CA GLY A 82 7.01 7.50 1.22
C GLY A 82 6.19 6.39 1.89
N ILE A 83 4.88 6.58 2.09
CA ILE A 83 4.00 5.53 2.62
C ILE A 83 3.42 4.76 1.43
N SER A 84 3.83 3.52 1.25
CA SER A 84 3.37 2.64 0.17
C SER A 84 2.46 1.54 0.69
N TYR A 85 1.61 0.99 -0.17
CA TYR A 85 0.64 -0.05 0.18
C TYR A 85 0.60 -1.16 -0.87
N GLY A 86 0.87 -2.39 -0.45
CA GLY A 86 0.69 -3.58 -1.27
C GLY A 86 -0.70 -4.20 -1.03
N PHE A 87 -1.47 -4.35 -2.11
CA PHE A 87 -2.82 -4.92 -2.01
C PHE A 87 -2.78 -6.43 -1.75
N GLN A 88 -3.78 -6.96 -1.06
CA GLN A 88 -3.91 -8.41 -0.85
C GLN A 88 -4.09 -9.13 -2.19
N GLN A 89 -4.87 -8.55 -3.10
CA GLN A 89 -4.96 -8.95 -4.50
C GLN A 89 -4.38 -7.82 -5.33
N PRO A 90 -3.23 -8.03 -5.99
CA PRO A 90 -2.61 -6.99 -6.82
C PRO A 90 -3.55 -6.56 -7.94
N PRO A 91 -3.68 -5.26 -8.19
CA PRO A 91 -4.48 -4.76 -9.30
C PRO A 91 -3.87 -5.15 -10.64
N ARG A 92 -4.73 -5.29 -11.65
CA ARG A 92 -4.33 -5.53 -13.04
C ARG A 92 -4.74 -4.33 -13.87
N PHE A 93 -3.88 -3.95 -14.81
CA PHE A 93 -4.06 -2.75 -15.62
C PHE A 93 -3.99 -3.10 -17.09
N LYS A 94 -5.13 -3.03 -17.78
CA LYS A 94 -5.16 -3.24 -19.23
C LYS A 94 -4.48 -2.06 -19.93
N GLY A 95 -3.57 -2.39 -20.87
CA GLY A 95 -2.86 -1.38 -21.67
C GLY A 95 -1.72 -0.67 -20.94
N ILE A 96 -1.33 -1.14 -19.74
CA ILE A 96 -0.16 -0.63 -19.00
C ILE A 96 0.90 -1.72 -18.94
N THR A 97 2.10 -1.42 -19.41
CA THR A 97 3.23 -2.33 -19.31
C THR A 97 3.89 -2.28 -17.94
N VAL A 98 4.71 -3.28 -17.62
CA VAL A 98 5.52 -3.27 -16.40
C VAL A 98 6.44 -2.04 -16.36
N ARG A 99 6.99 -1.63 -17.49
CA ARG A 99 7.80 -0.41 -17.62
C ARG A 99 6.99 0.83 -17.22
N ASP A 100 5.79 0.98 -17.80
CA ASP A 100 4.93 2.13 -17.51
C ASP A 100 4.58 2.18 -16.02
N LEU A 101 4.27 1.02 -15.42
CA LEU A 101 3.93 0.94 -14.01
C LEU A 101 5.11 1.34 -13.10
N LEU A 102 6.33 0.88 -13.41
CA LEU A 102 7.54 1.28 -12.68
C LEU A 102 7.85 2.77 -12.85
N THR A 103 7.67 3.31 -14.05
CA THR A 103 7.84 4.73 -14.35
C THR A 103 6.88 5.58 -13.53
N ILE A 104 5.59 5.22 -13.53
CA ILE A 104 4.56 5.91 -12.73
C ILE A 104 4.89 5.83 -11.22
N ALA A 105 5.28 4.66 -10.73
CA ALA A 105 5.58 4.45 -9.31
C ALA A 105 6.82 5.24 -8.85
N SER A 106 7.83 5.35 -9.70
CA SER A 106 9.05 6.11 -9.38
C SER A 106 8.86 7.62 -9.41
N GLY A 107 7.81 8.11 -10.09
CA GLY A 107 7.62 9.54 -10.36
C GLY A 107 8.72 10.16 -11.26
N ASP A 108 9.49 9.33 -11.97
CA ASP A 108 10.58 9.73 -12.87
C ASP A 108 10.21 9.32 -14.30
N ASP A 109 9.69 10.24 -15.08
CA ASP A 109 9.26 10.01 -16.47
C ASP A 109 10.41 9.54 -17.38
N SER A 110 11.66 9.69 -16.93
CA SER A 110 12.87 9.27 -17.62
C SER A 110 13.52 8.03 -17.01
N LEU A 111 12.76 7.19 -16.30
CA LEU A 111 13.26 6.01 -15.62
C LEU A 111 14.06 5.11 -16.60
N SER A 112 15.37 4.98 -16.37
CA SER A 112 16.24 4.22 -17.24
C SER A 112 15.95 2.72 -17.19
N LYS A 113 16.21 2.03 -18.33
CA LYS A 113 16.07 0.57 -18.39
C LYS A 113 16.89 -0.13 -17.30
N ASP A 114 18.08 0.38 -16.97
CA ASP A 114 18.96 -0.20 -15.94
C ASP A 114 18.34 -0.11 -14.54
N LYS A 115 17.66 0.99 -14.21
CA LYS A 115 16.91 1.12 -12.95
C LYS A 115 15.74 0.12 -12.90
N CYS A 116 14.96 0.02 -13.98
CA CYS A 116 13.90 -0.99 -14.09
C CYS A 116 14.44 -2.41 -13.90
N CYS A 117 15.60 -2.73 -14.53
CA CYS A 117 16.26 -4.01 -14.37
C CYS A 117 16.62 -4.30 -12.91
N LYS A 118 17.13 -3.30 -12.19
CA LYS A 118 17.46 -3.45 -10.76
C LYS A 118 16.23 -3.78 -9.92
N TYR A 119 15.13 -3.05 -10.09
CA TYR A 119 13.88 -3.31 -9.35
C TYR A 119 13.33 -4.71 -9.63
N LEU A 120 13.26 -5.12 -10.90
CA LEU A 120 12.77 -6.44 -11.27
C LEU A 120 13.68 -7.57 -10.79
N THR A 121 15.00 -7.38 -10.84
CA THR A 121 15.96 -8.36 -10.31
C THR A 121 15.80 -8.57 -8.81
N GLN A 122 15.54 -7.52 -8.04
CA GLN A 122 15.32 -7.63 -6.60
C GLN A 122 14.11 -8.51 -6.23
N VAL A 123 13.11 -8.57 -7.10
CA VAL A 123 11.92 -9.41 -6.92
C VAL A 123 12.01 -10.73 -7.69
N GLY A 124 13.18 -11.05 -8.27
CA GLY A 124 13.44 -12.29 -8.98
C GLY A 124 12.74 -12.39 -10.35
N LEU A 125 12.58 -11.27 -11.06
CA LEU A 125 12.05 -11.22 -12.43
C LEU A 125 13.15 -10.77 -13.39
N CYS A 126 13.18 -11.40 -14.59
CA CYS A 126 14.08 -10.98 -15.67
C CYS A 126 13.48 -9.78 -16.41
N ALA A 127 14.18 -8.65 -16.44
CA ALA A 127 13.69 -7.45 -17.08
C ALA A 127 13.42 -7.64 -18.58
N ASN A 128 14.25 -8.40 -19.28
CA ASN A 128 14.08 -8.64 -20.71
C ASN A 128 12.77 -9.38 -21.04
N ASP A 129 12.27 -10.20 -20.10
CA ASP A 129 11.08 -11.01 -20.32
C ASP A 129 9.80 -10.29 -19.87
N TYR A 130 9.92 -9.28 -18.99
CA TYR A 130 8.76 -8.68 -18.32
C TYR A 130 8.53 -7.21 -18.64
N LEU A 131 9.55 -6.39 -18.92
CA LEU A 131 9.44 -4.94 -19.01
C LEU A 131 8.35 -4.46 -19.97
N ASP A 132 8.24 -5.10 -21.13
CA ASP A 132 7.33 -4.68 -22.21
C ASP A 132 6.03 -5.51 -22.21
N ARG A 133 5.81 -6.35 -21.18
CA ARG A 133 4.54 -7.08 -20.99
C ARG A 133 3.51 -6.21 -20.29
N GLU A 134 2.25 -6.34 -20.70
CA GLU A 134 1.14 -5.73 -19.98
C GLU A 134 0.91 -6.40 -18.62
N VAL A 135 0.48 -5.62 -17.64
CA VAL A 135 0.12 -6.10 -16.29
C VAL A 135 -1.34 -6.58 -16.30
N ASP A 136 -1.62 -7.55 -17.13
CA ASP A 136 -2.97 -8.08 -17.39
C ASP A 136 -3.18 -9.53 -16.88
N VAL A 137 -4.20 -10.19 -17.41
CA VAL A 137 -4.58 -11.57 -17.04
C VAL A 137 -3.60 -12.63 -17.52
N SER A 138 -2.68 -12.31 -18.42
CA SER A 138 -1.67 -13.26 -18.93
C SER A 138 -0.57 -13.54 -17.89
N LEU A 139 -0.42 -12.66 -16.90
CA LEU A 139 0.53 -12.85 -15.80
C LEU A 139 -0.09 -13.70 -14.70
N SER A 140 0.68 -14.62 -14.15
CA SER A 140 0.29 -15.37 -12.96
C SER A 140 0.14 -14.45 -11.74
N GLY A 141 -0.61 -14.88 -10.72
CA GLY A 141 -0.76 -14.12 -9.47
C GLY A 141 0.57 -13.83 -8.78
N GLY A 142 1.52 -14.77 -8.85
CA GLY A 142 2.86 -14.58 -8.29
C GLY A 142 3.69 -13.55 -9.03
N GLU A 143 3.61 -13.52 -10.38
CA GLU A 143 4.30 -12.52 -11.20
C GLU A 143 3.75 -11.12 -10.94
N VAL A 144 2.42 -10.95 -10.93
CA VAL A 144 1.79 -9.66 -10.64
C VAL A 144 2.17 -9.18 -9.24
N LYS A 145 2.22 -10.10 -8.25
CA LYS A 145 2.64 -9.74 -6.87
C LYS A 145 4.08 -9.29 -6.79
N ARG A 146 4.99 -9.92 -7.53
CA ARG A 146 6.40 -9.50 -7.60
C ARG A 146 6.54 -8.14 -8.28
N ILE A 147 5.79 -7.90 -9.36
CA ILE A 147 5.76 -6.59 -10.04
C ILE A 147 5.24 -5.51 -9.10
N GLU A 148 4.14 -5.77 -8.37
CA GLU A 148 3.65 -4.85 -7.34
C GLU A 148 4.73 -4.55 -6.30
N ILE A 149 5.43 -5.56 -5.78
CA ILE A 149 6.52 -5.34 -4.82
C ILE A 149 7.63 -4.47 -5.44
N ALA A 150 7.97 -4.68 -6.72
CA ALA A 150 8.96 -3.86 -7.41
C ALA A 150 8.55 -2.38 -7.48
N THR A 151 7.26 -2.06 -7.50
CA THR A 151 6.76 -0.67 -7.45
C THR A 151 6.81 -0.03 -6.06
N LEU A 152 7.07 -0.81 -5.02
CA LEU A 152 7.17 -0.33 -3.64
C LEU A 152 8.63 -0.06 -3.21
N LEU A 153 9.62 -0.44 -4.05
CA LEU A 153 11.05 -0.27 -3.81
C LEU A 153 11.55 1.11 -4.24
#